data_ffa9ecde99abdabdc5a28666bd56dabe
#
_entry.id   ffa9ecde99abdabdc5a28666bd56dabe
#
_cell.length_a   1.000
_cell.length_b   1.000
_cell.length_c   1.000
_cell.angle_alpha   90.00
_cell.angle_beta   90.00
_cell.angle_gamma   90.00
#
_symmetry.space_group_name_H-M   'P 1'
#
loop_
_entity.id
_entity.type
_entity.pdbx_description
1 polymer ?
#
loop_
_entity_poly.entity_id
_entity_poly.type
_entity_poly.pdbx_seq_one_letter_code
_entity_poly.pdbx_strand_id
1 'polypeptide(L)' 'VYKRQVQAGVPDLFLPVPRGAYHGLFIEMKAPKGRTSNAQNTWIEKLKNNGYAVEACYGFESAQQTLLSYLDEK' A
#
# COMPACT_ATOMS: atom_id res chain seq x y z
N VAL A 1 3.97 -6.18 9.48
CA VAL A 1 4.23 -5.31 8.32
C VAL A 1 5.65 -5.55 7.82
N TYR A 2 5.79 -5.80 6.54
CA TYR A 2 7.10 -6.01 5.92
C TYR A 2 7.45 -4.82 5.04
N LYS A 3 8.71 -4.41 5.12
CA LYS A 3 9.25 -3.38 4.26
C LYS A 3 9.81 -4.04 3.00
N ARG A 4 9.40 -3.56 1.84
CA ARG A 4 9.81 -4.13 0.57
C ARG A 4 10.64 -3.15 -0.23
N GLN A 5 11.86 -3.58 -0.59
CA GLN A 5 12.80 -2.75 -1.35
C GLN A 5 13.48 -3.52 -2.48
N VAL A 6 12.87 -4.62 -2.92
CA VAL A 6 13.51 -5.55 -3.84
C VAL A 6 13.48 -5.06 -5.28
N GLN A 7 12.44 -4.37 -5.68
CA GLN A 7 12.26 -3.88 -7.06
C GLN A 7 11.76 -2.46 -7.06
N ALA A 8 12.16 -1.70 -8.08
CA ALA A 8 11.64 -0.35 -8.28
C ALA A 8 10.13 -0.40 -8.49
N GLY A 9 9.41 0.49 -7.82
CA GLY A 9 7.97 0.62 -7.96
C GLY A 9 7.13 -0.24 -7.04
N VAL A 10 7.72 -1.22 -6.36
CA VAL A 10 7.01 -2.01 -5.36
C VAL A 10 6.74 -1.11 -4.15
N PRO A 11 5.50 -1.08 -3.60
CA PRO A 11 5.21 -0.27 -2.42
C PRO A 11 6.08 -0.62 -1.21
N ASP A 12 6.31 0.38 -0.36
CA ASP A 12 7.29 0.29 0.74
C ASP A 12 6.91 -0.71 1.81
N LEU A 13 5.63 -0.79 2.14
CA LEU A 13 5.16 -1.60 3.25
C LEU A 13 4.10 -2.59 2.78
N PHE A 14 4.12 -3.77 3.38
CA PHE A 14 3.13 -4.80 3.09
C PHE A 14 2.62 -5.42 4.40
N LEU A 15 1.31 -5.43 4.58
CA LEU A 15 0.64 -6.10 5.68
C LEU A 15 -0.05 -7.36 5.13
N PRO A 16 0.47 -8.56 5.43
CA PRO A 16 -0.07 -9.80 4.88
C PRO A 16 -1.25 -10.34 5.70
N VAL A 17 -2.25 -9.50 5.91
CA VAL A 17 -3.44 -9.86 6.68
C VAL A 17 -4.66 -9.65 5.80
N PRO A 18 -5.41 -10.71 5.47
CA PRO A 18 -6.64 -10.55 4.68
C PRO A 18 -7.71 -9.80 5.45
N ARG A 19 -8.40 -8.90 4.78
CA ARG A 19 -9.55 -8.19 5.33
C ARG A 19 -10.53 -7.86 4.21
N GLY A 20 -11.81 -8.00 4.49
CA GLY A 20 -12.84 -7.76 3.49
C GLY A 20 -12.60 -8.61 2.25
N ALA A 21 -12.56 -7.98 1.10
CA ALA A 21 -12.30 -8.65 -0.17
C ALA A 21 -10.81 -8.68 -0.53
N TYR A 22 -9.93 -8.21 0.36
CA TYR A 22 -8.51 -8.04 0.04
C TYR A 22 -7.66 -9.13 0.69
N HIS A 23 -6.61 -9.52 -0.02
CA HIS A 23 -5.65 -10.51 0.46
C HIS A 23 -4.61 -9.91 1.39
N GLY A 24 -4.40 -8.63 1.34
CA GLY A 24 -3.44 -7.89 2.14
C GLY A 24 -3.44 -6.43 1.75
N LEU A 25 -2.64 -5.64 2.44
CA LEU A 25 -2.54 -4.19 2.22
C LEU A 25 -1.11 -3.80 1.89
N PHE A 26 -0.95 -3.06 0.80
CA PHE A 26 0.31 -2.39 0.47
C PHE A 26 0.17 -0.90 0.73
N ILE A 27 1.20 -0.31 1.32
CA ILE A 27 1.26 1.13 1.57
C ILE A 27 2.50 1.69 0.88
N GLU A 28 2.29 2.69 0.04
CA GLU A 28 3.36 3.47 -0.56
C GLU A 28 3.51 4.78 0.21
N MET A 29 4.66 4.96 0.85
CA MET A 29 4.93 6.19 1.62
C MET A 29 5.40 7.27 0.69
N LYS A 30 4.77 8.44 0.75
CA LYS A 30 5.08 9.60 -0.07
C LYS A 30 5.46 10.79 0.78
N ALA A 31 6.44 11.56 0.30
CA ALA A 31 6.72 12.87 0.85
C ALA A 31 5.56 13.82 0.51
N PRO A 32 5.37 14.90 1.29
CA PRO A 32 4.37 15.91 0.93
C PRO A 32 4.61 16.39 -0.50
N LYS A 33 3.55 16.47 -1.30
CA LYS A 33 3.60 16.81 -2.72
C LYS A 33 4.31 15.78 -3.60
N GLY A 34 4.67 14.62 -3.07
CA GLY A 34 5.23 13.54 -3.86
C GLY A 34 4.22 12.94 -4.81
N ARG A 35 4.70 12.38 -5.91
CA ARG A 35 3.86 11.71 -6.91
C ARG A 35 4.35 10.30 -7.13
N THR A 36 3.43 9.42 -7.55
CA THR A 36 3.83 8.09 -7.95
C THR A 36 4.54 8.13 -9.30
N SER A 37 5.57 7.30 -9.46
CA SER A 37 6.24 7.11 -10.73
C SER A 37 5.43 6.15 -11.61
N ASN A 38 5.80 6.05 -12.89
CA ASN A 38 5.17 5.09 -13.79
C ASN A 38 5.38 3.65 -13.31
N ALA A 39 6.56 3.34 -12.79
CA ALA A 39 6.84 2.02 -12.24
C ALA A 39 5.95 1.72 -11.03
N GLN A 40 5.75 2.70 -10.15
CA GLN A 40 4.85 2.56 -9.01
C GLN A 40 3.41 2.37 -9.45
N ASN A 41 2.95 3.15 -10.43
CA ASN A 41 1.58 3.02 -10.95
C ASN A 41 1.33 1.65 -11.55
N THR A 42 2.30 1.10 -12.26
CA THR A 42 2.20 -0.24 -12.83
C THR A 42 2.04 -1.29 -11.74
N TRP A 43 2.85 -1.21 -10.69
CA TRP A 43 2.75 -2.12 -9.56
C TRP A 43 1.44 -1.99 -8.80
N ILE A 44 1.00 -0.74 -8.56
CA ILE A 44 -0.27 -0.48 -7.87
C ILE A 44 -1.43 -1.14 -8.63
N GLU A 45 -1.48 -0.95 -9.93
CA GLU A 45 -2.54 -1.52 -10.74
C GLU A 45 -2.50 -3.05 -10.74
N LYS A 46 -1.30 -3.62 -10.88
CA LYS A 46 -1.11 -5.06 -10.86
C LYS A 46 -1.56 -5.67 -9.52
N LEU A 47 -1.20 -5.03 -8.40
CA LEU A 47 -1.57 -5.52 -7.08
C LEU A 47 -3.08 -5.42 -6.85
N LYS A 48 -3.70 -4.34 -7.26
CA LYS A 48 -5.16 -4.19 -7.16
C LYS A 48 -5.88 -5.26 -7.97
N ASN A 49 -5.39 -5.54 -9.17
CA ASN A 49 -5.97 -6.58 -10.03
C ASN A 49 -5.82 -7.97 -9.43
N ASN A 50 -4.89 -8.17 -8.52
CA ASN A 50 -4.67 -9.45 -7.85
C ASN A 50 -5.32 -9.51 -6.46
N GLY A 51 -6.17 -8.56 -6.12
CA GLY A 51 -6.97 -8.62 -4.91
C GLY A 51 -6.33 -8.00 -3.68
N TYR A 52 -5.33 -7.14 -3.85
CA TYR A 52 -4.71 -6.43 -2.74
C TYR A 52 -5.24 -5.01 -2.63
N ALA A 53 -5.35 -4.51 -1.40
CA ALA A 53 -5.58 -3.09 -1.18
C ALA A 53 -4.24 -2.38 -1.33
N VAL A 54 -4.22 -1.21 -1.97
CA VAL A 54 -3.01 -0.41 -2.15
C VAL A 54 -3.35 1.04 -1.90
N GLU A 55 -2.61 1.68 -1.00
CA GLU A 55 -2.83 3.07 -0.63
C GLU A 55 -1.52 3.84 -0.65
N ALA A 56 -1.55 5.05 -1.20
CA ALA A 56 -0.45 5.99 -1.10
C ALA A 56 -0.72 6.88 0.11
N CYS A 57 0.23 6.96 1.03
CA CYS A 57 0.06 7.69 2.28
C CYS A 57 1.12 8.79 2.39
N TYR A 58 0.68 9.98 2.79
CA TYR A 58 1.51 11.15 2.95
C TYR A 58 1.72 11.41 4.45
N GLY A 59 2.82 10.87 4.98
CA GLY A 59 3.16 11.00 6.38
C GLY A 59 2.68 9.84 7.23
N PHE A 60 3.21 9.79 8.44
CA PHE A 60 2.99 8.69 9.37
C PHE A 60 1.53 8.55 9.80
N GLU A 61 0.87 9.66 10.10
CA GLU A 61 -0.52 9.61 10.55
C GLU A 61 -1.45 9.04 9.49
N SER A 62 -1.24 9.42 8.23
CA SER A 62 -2.02 8.91 7.12
C SER A 62 -1.85 7.40 6.99
N ALA A 63 -0.61 6.92 7.09
CA ALA A 63 -0.31 5.50 7.03
C ALA A 63 -0.95 4.74 8.20
N GLN A 64 -0.88 5.30 9.40
CA GLN A 64 -1.47 4.71 10.59
C GLN A 64 -2.98 4.58 10.47
N GLN A 65 -3.64 5.64 10.01
CA GLN A 65 -5.10 5.62 9.82
C GLN A 65 -5.51 4.62 8.74
N THR A 66 -4.76 4.56 7.66
CA THR A 66 -5.01 3.58 6.59
C THR A 66 -4.89 2.16 7.14
N LEU A 67 -3.86 1.89 7.92
CA LEU A 67 -3.63 0.59 8.51
C LEU A 67 -4.77 0.19 9.45
N LEU A 68 -5.17 1.10 10.35
CA LEU A 68 -6.25 0.83 11.30
C LEU A 68 -7.58 0.64 10.59
N SER A 69 -7.87 1.46 9.59
CA SER A 69 -9.08 1.35 8.80
C SER A 69 -9.14 0.01 8.07
N TYR A 70 -8.02 -0.41 7.51
CA TYR A 70 -7.93 -1.70 6.83
C TYR A 70 -8.17 -2.87 7.80
N LEU A 71 -7.56 -2.83 8.98
CA LEU A 71 -7.70 -3.88 9.97
C LEU A 71 -9.12 -3.95 10.55
N ASP A 72 -9.87 -2.86 10.46
CA ASP A 72 -11.25 -2.79 10.90
C ASP A 72 -12.24 -3.42 9.90
N GLU A 73 -11.80 -3.71 8.68
CA GLU A 73 -12.60 -4.42 7.68
C GLU A 73 -12.81 -5.88 8.09
N LYS A 74 -13.91 -6.43 7.67
CA LYS A 74 -14.24 -7.82 8.04
C LYS A 74 -14.09 -8.80 6.91
#